data_418d5b3d0dab1958bc95f305d8325519
#
_entry.id   418d5b3d0dab1958bc95f305d8325519
#
_cell.length_a   1.000
_cell.length_b   1.000
_cell.length_c   1.000
_cell.angle_alpha   90.00
_cell.angle_beta   90.00
_cell.angle_gamma   90.00
#
_symmetry.space_group_name_H-M   'P 1'
#
loop_
_entity.id
_entity.type
_entity.pdbx_description
1 polymer ?
#
loop_
_entity_poly.entity_id
_entity_poly.type
_entity_poly.pdbx_seq_one_letter_code
_entity_poly.pdbx_strand_id
1 'polypeptide(L)'
;MSKRVFFVSDLHGSEKCFRKFINAAKFYKADTLILGGDITGKVLVPIVEKNDGTFSLSLFGKETTVRRDSLGEYQKMLRDAGQYCFIATEAQMTELTADKTKVEKIFCERTLSVLSGWVSLTSERLRGTEVKCYISPATTTGSR
;
A
#
# COMPACT_ATOMS: atom_id res chain seq x y z
N MET A 1 -9.94 -0.36 35.97
CA MET A 1 -9.33 -1.31 35.01
C MET A 1 -8.48 -0.56 33.99
N SER A 2 -7.26 -1.00 33.79
CA SER A 2 -6.37 -0.38 32.81
C SER A 2 -6.77 -0.78 31.39
N LYS A 3 -6.70 0.17 30.45
CA LYS A 3 -6.91 -0.06 29.03
C LYS A 3 -5.55 -0.14 28.35
N ARG A 4 -5.40 -1.07 27.40
CA ARG A 4 -4.20 -1.18 26.59
C ARG A 4 -4.44 -0.56 25.23
N VAL A 5 -3.62 0.42 24.90
CA VAL A 5 -3.66 1.10 23.60
C VAL A 5 -2.39 0.73 22.83
N PHE A 6 -2.56 0.31 21.59
CA PHE A 6 -1.45 0.10 20.67
C PHE A 6 -1.48 1.19 19.61
N PHE A 7 -0.44 1.97 19.55
CA PHE A 7 -0.33 3.12 18.65
C PHE A 7 0.79 2.91 17.65
N VAL A 8 0.50 3.17 16.39
CA VAL A 8 1.47 3.13 15.29
C VAL A 8 1.23 4.33 14.38
N SER A 9 2.30 4.84 13.78
CA SER A 9 2.23 5.88 12.75
C SER A 9 3.25 5.58 11.65
N ASP A 10 3.19 6.35 10.57
CA ASP A 10 4.20 6.31 9.50
C ASP A 10 4.34 4.94 8.83
N LEU A 11 3.23 4.31 8.50
CA LEU A 11 3.22 3.04 7.77
C LEU A 11 3.71 3.18 6.33
N HIS A 12 3.56 4.36 5.74
CA HIS A 12 3.98 4.66 4.37
C HIS A 12 3.47 3.63 3.34
N GLY A 13 2.23 3.17 3.51
CA GLY A 13 1.59 2.24 2.59
C GLY A 13 1.99 0.77 2.75
N SER A 14 2.82 0.42 3.73
CA SER A 14 3.31 -0.94 3.91
C SER A 14 2.21 -1.90 4.34
N GLU A 15 1.84 -2.82 3.46
CA GLU A 15 0.88 -3.89 3.73
C GLU A 15 1.33 -4.77 4.89
N LYS A 16 2.61 -5.09 4.92
CA LYS A 16 3.20 -5.90 5.98
C LYS A 16 3.07 -5.23 7.34
N CYS A 17 3.36 -3.93 7.42
CA CYS A 17 3.24 -3.17 8.66
C CYS A 17 1.79 -3.04 9.10
N PHE A 18 0.88 -2.83 8.15
CA PHE A 18 -0.55 -2.74 8.46
C PHE A 18 -1.09 -4.05 9.05
N ARG A 19 -0.72 -5.19 8.48
CA ARG A 19 -1.13 -6.50 8.99
C ARG A 19 -0.60 -6.76 10.40
N LYS A 20 0.64 -6.35 10.68
CA LYS A 20 1.19 -6.41 12.03
C LYS A 20 0.43 -5.53 12.99
N PHE A 21 0.01 -4.34 12.55
CA PHE A 21 -0.81 -3.42 13.35
C PHE A 21 -2.13 -4.07 13.75
N ILE A 22 -2.85 -4.67 12.81
CA ILE A 22 -4.13 -5.34 13.11
C ILE A 22 -3.91 -6.55 14.04
N ASN A 23 -2.86 -7.33 13.81
CA ASN A 23 -2.55 -8.50 14.63
C ASN A 23 -2.13 -8.13 16.06
N ALA A 24 -1.68 -6.90 16.28
CA ALA A 24 -1.28 -6.42 17.59
C ALA A 24 -2.42 -6.47 18.62
N ALA A 25 -3.66 -6.34 18.18
CA ALA A 25 -4.83 -6.46 19.06
C ALA A 25 -4.82 -7.79 19.81
N LYS A 26 -4.58 -8.88 19.09
CA LYS A 26 -4.52 -10.21 19.68
C LYS A 26 -3.20 -10.46 20.40
N PHE A 27 -2.09 -10.10 19.77
CA PHE A 27 -0.74 -10.41 20.26
C PHE A 27 -0.45 -9.71 21.60
N TYR A 28 -0.80 -8.41 21.70
CA TYR A 28 -0.58 -7.62 22.92
C TYR A 28 -1.81 -7.52 23.81
N LYS A 29 -2.91 -8.16 23.45
CA LYS A 29 -4.19 -8.02 24.13
C LYS A 29 -4.61 -6.55 24.28
N ALA A 30 -4.48 -5.81 23.17
CA ALA A 30 -4.85 -4.39 23.14
C ALA A 30 -6.35 -4.21 23.06
N ASP A 31 -6.88 -3.26 23.82
CA ASP A 31 -8.30 -2.88 23.80
C ASP A 31 -8.59 -1.88 22.67
N THR A 32 -7.58 -1.13 22.28
CA THR A 32 -7.71 -0.07 21.26
C THR A 32 -6.47 -0.04 20.39
N LEU A 33 -6.70 0.01 19.09
CA LEU A 33 -5.66 0.21 18.08
C LEU A 33 -5.80 1.63 17.53
N ILE A 34 -4.71 2.35 17.45
CA ILE A 34 -4.67 3.69 16.85
C ILE A 34 -3.59 3.72 15.78
N LEU A 35 -4.00 4.01 14.55
CA LEU A 35 -3.09 4.28 13.45
C LEU A 35 -3.05 5.80 13.23
N GLY A 36 -1.92 6.37 13.55
CA GLY A 36 -1.67 7.80 13.39
C GLY A 36 -1.40 8.18 11.95
N GLY A 37 -0.95 9.40 11.69
CA GLY A 37 -0.77 9.93 10.34
C GLY A 37 0.31 9.23 9.51
N ASP A 38 0.47 9.70 8.26
CA ASP A 38 1.44 9.22 7.26
C ASP A 38 1.28 7.73 6.93
N ILE A 39 0.05 7.35 6.63
CA ILE A 39 -0.31 5.94 6.41
C ILE A 39 -0.17 5.48 4.97
N THR A 40 -0.20 6.39 4.00
CA THR A 40 -0.19 6.07 2.57
C THR A 40 1.21 5.92 1.99
N GLY A 41 1.32 5.13 0.91
CA GLY A 41 2.55 5.02 0.14
C GLY A 41 2.84 6.29 -0.65
N LYS A 42 4.11 6.49 -1.01
CA LYS A 42 4.59 7.70 -1.70
C LYS A 42 5.23 7.40 -3.05
N VAL A 43 5.40 6.13 -3.37
CA VAL A 43 6.07 5.69 -4.58
C VAL A 43 5.12 4.85 -5.43
N LEU A 44 5.06 5.19 -6.71
CA LEU A 44 4.32 4.44 -7.72
C LEU A 44 5.31 3.83 -8.70
N VAL A 45 5.32 2.50 -8.81
CA VAL A 45 6.25 1.76 -9.64
C VAL A 45 5.52 1.23 -10.87
N PRO A 46 5.85 1.67 -12.08
CA PRO A 46 5.31 1.07 -13.28
C PRO A 46 5.94 -0.29 -13.55
N ILE A 47 5.10 -1.26 -13.88
CA ILE A 47 5.50 -2.58 -14.34
C ILE A 47 5.19 -2.62 -15.84
N VAL A 48 6.23 -2.59 -16.66
CA VAL A 48 6.07 -2.41 -18.10
C VAL A 48 6.10 -3.77 -18.80
N GLU A 49 5.01 -4.11 -19.46
CA GLU A 49 4.91 -5.32 -20.27
C GLU A 49 5.69 -5.15 -21.56
N LYS A 50 6.59 -6.07 -21.82
CA LYS A 50 7.44 -6.11 -23.04
C LYS A 50 6.82 -7.01 -24.10
N ASN A 51 7.24 -6.83 -25.35
CA ASN A 51 6.73 -7.60 -26.50
C ASN A 51 7.03 -9.11 -26.39
N ASP A 52 8.07 -9.49 -25.66
CA ASP A 52 8.44 -10.89 -25.44
C ASP A 52 7.65 -11.57 -24.28
N GLY A 53 6.70 -10.86 -23.69
CA GLY A 53 5.90 -11.38 -22.58
C GLY A 53 6.54 -11.25 -21.20
N THR A 54 7.71 -10.62 -21.11
CA THR A 54 8.35 -10.29 -19.84
C THR A 54 7.88 -8.92 -19.33
N PHE A 55 8.20 -8.62 -18.09
CA PHE A 55 7.87 -7.36 -17.44
C PHE A 55 9.14 -6.70 -16.92
N SER A 56 9.25 -5.40 -17.12
CA SER A 56 10.36 -4.60 -16.60
C SER A 56 9.84 -3.66 -15.51
N LEU A 57 10.56 -3.60 -14.40
CA LEU A 57 10.24 -2.68 -13.30
C LEU A 57 11.51 -2.25 -12.58
N SER A 58 11.42 -1.11 -11.92
CA SER A 58 12.47 -0.67 -10.99
C SER A 58 12.15 -1.21 -9.59
N LEU A 59 12.93 -2.20 -9.16
CA LEU A 59 12.77 -2.80 -7.84
C LEU A 59 13.79 -2.15 -6.90
N PHE A 60 13.30 -1.27 -6.02
CA PHE A 60 14.13 -0.53 -5.06
C PHE A 60 15.33 0.17 -5.72
N GLY A 61 15.07 0.82 -6.85
CA GLY A 61 16.07 1.56 -7.62
C GLY A 61 16.89 0.73 -8.59
N LYS A 62 16.64 -0.58 -8.67
CA LYS A 62 17.33 -1.49 -9.60
C LYS A 62 16.39 -1.97 -10.68
N GLU A 63 16.77 -1.76 -11.95
CA GLU A 63 16.01 -2.30 -13.08
C GLU A 63 16.02 -3.83 -13.06
N THR A 64 14.84 -4.41 -13.14
CA THR A 64 14.65 -5.85 -13.02
C THR A 64 13.68 -6.32 -14.10
N THR A 65 14.03 -7.45 -14.76
CA THR A 65 13.16 -8.11 -15.72
C THR A 65 12.55 -9.35 -15.07
N VAL A 66 11.24 -9.49 -15.19
CA VAL A 66 10.47 -10.52 -14.49
C VAL A 66 9.60 -11.28 -15.48
N ARG A 67 9.49 -12.59 -15.29
CA ARG A 67 8.58 -13.45 -16.06
C ARG A 67 7.17 -13.35 -15.48
N ARG A 68 6.18 -13.64 -16.32
CA ARG A 68 4.77 -13.56 -15.93
C ARG A 68 4.44 -14.45 -14.72
N ASP A 69 5.02 -15.61 -14.61
CA ASP A 69 4.79 -16.57 -13.52
C ASP A 69 5.35 -16.07 -12.16
N SER A 70 6.35 -15.20 -12.19
CA SER A 70 6.96 -14.62 -10.99
C SER A 70 6.44 -13.23 -10.65
N LEU A 71 5.61 -12.63 -11.50
CA LEU A 71 5.16 -11.24 -11.35
C LEU A 71 4.46 -11.00 -10.02
N GLY A 72 3.61 -11.92 -9.59
CA GLY A 72 2.87 -11.79 -8.32
C GLY A 72 3.76 -11.67 -7.09
N GLU A 73 4.90 -12.35 -7.08
CA GLU A 73 5.87 -12.26 -5.98
C GLU A 73 6.47 -10.86 -5.89
N TYR A 74 6.84 -10.27 -7.03
CA TYR A 74 7.39 -8.92 -7.08
C TYR A 74 6.35 -7.86 -6.71
N GLN A 75 5.11 -8.03 -7.15
CA GLN A 75 4.00 -7.16 -6.73
C GLN A 75 3.79 -7.22 -5.22
N LYS A 76 3.89 -8.42 -4.62
CA LYS A 76 3.78 -8.58 -3.16
C LYS A 76 4.93 -7.89 -2.44
N MET A 77 6.16 -8.04 -2.93
CA MET A 77 7.33 -7.37 -2.35
C MET A 77 7.15 -5.85 -2.33
N LEU A 78 6.65 -5.28 -3.42
CA LEU A 78 6.38 -3.84 -3.50
C LEU A 78 5.29 -3.42 -2.50
N ARG A 79 4.19 -4.14 -2.43
CA ARG A 79 3.10 -3.84 -1.47
C ARG A 79 3.59 -3.92 -0.03
N ASP A 80 4.35 -4.94 0.31
CA ASP A 80 4.89 -5.13 1.67
C ASP A 80 5.83 -3.99 2.06
N ALA A 81 6.51 -3.42 1.08
CA ALA A 81 7.39 -2.27 1.27
C ALA A 81 6.68 -0.91 1.19
N GLY A 82 5.37 -0.90 0.89
CA GLY A 82 4.61 0.34 0.77
C GLY A 82 4.71 1.05 -0.56
N GLN A 83 5.23 0.38 -1.59
CA GLN A 83 5.28 0.92 -2.94
C GLN A 83 4.06 0.45 -3.74
N TYR A 84 3.34 1.37 -4.35
CA TYR A 84 2.22 1.05 -5.21
C TYR A 84 2.72 0.72 -6.61
N CYS A 85 2.04 -0.16 -7.31
CA CYS A 85 2.42 -0.55 -8.66
C CYS A 85 1.22 -0.61 -9.59
N PHE A 86 1.49 -0.52 -10.88
CA PHE A 86 0.51 -0.71 -11.93
C PHE A 86 1.18 -1.32 -13.16
N ILE A 87 0.41 -2.04 -13.95
CA ILE A 87 0.91 -2.67 -15.17
C ILE A 87 0.52 -1.81 -16.37
N ALA A 88 1.48 -1.57 -17.25
CA ALA A 88 1.27 -0.82 -18.48
C ALA A 88 2.12 -1.38 -19.61
N THR A 89 1.66 -1.19 -20.84
CA THR A 89 2.49 -1.48 -22.04
C THR A 89 3.45 -0.32 -22.29
N GLU A 90 4.43 -0.54 -23.17
CA GLU A 90 5.37 0.52 -23.55
C GLU A 90 4.65 1.72 -24.19
N ALA A 91 3.61 1.47 -25.00
CA ALA A 91 2.79 2.52 -25.59
C ALA A 91 2.07 3.34 -24.52
N GLN A 92 1.47 2.67 -23.53
CA GLN A 92 0.81 3.33 -22.40
C GLN A 92 1.79 4.14 -21.57
N MET A 93 3.01 3.65 -21.38
CA MET A 93 4.06 4.40 -20.67
C MET A 93 4.45 5.68 -21.40
N THR A 94 4.50 5.64 -22.72
CA THR A 94 4.76 6.85 -23.52
C THR A 94 3.68 7.90 -23.28
N GLU A 95 2.40 7.50 -23.27
CA GLU A 95 1.28 8.41 -22.95
C GLU A 95 1.36 8.96 -21.54
N LEU A 96 1.68 8.11 -20.56
CA LEU A 96 1.78 8.51 -19.16
C LEU A 96 2.94 9.46 -18.90
N THR A 97 4.05 9.25 -19.57
CA THR A 97 5.22 10.14 -19.48
C THR A 97 4.91 11.53 -20.02
N ALA A 98 4.03 11.62 -21.02
CA ALA A 98 3.64 12.89 -21.64
C ALA A 98 2.59 13.66 -20.81
N ASP A 99 1.88 12.99 -19.88
CA ASP A 99 0.79 13.60 -19.11
C ASP A 99 0.83 13.19 -17.63
N LYS A 100 1.35 14.10 -16.82
CA LYS A 100 1.46 13.88 -15.36
C LYS A 100 0.11 13.70 -14.67
N THR A 101 -0.97 14.27 -15.20
CA THR A 101 -2.29 14.15 -14.58
C THR A 101 -2.79 12.72 -14.62
N LYS A 102 -2.46 11.97 -15.66
CA LYS A 102 -2.78 10.55 -15.77
C LYS A 102 -2.05 9.72 -14.71
N VAL A 103 -0.80 10.04 -14.44
CA VAL A 103 0.01 9.37 -13.41
C VAL A 103 -0.57 9.66 -12.02
N GLU A 104 -0.92 10.90 -11.73
CA GLU A 104 -1.55 11.30 -10.47
C GLU A 104 -2.87 10.58 -10.25
N LYS A 105 -3.67 10.42 -11.31
CA LYS A 105 -4.92 9.67 -11.25
C LYS A 105 -4.69 8.21 -10.88
N ILE A 106 -3.71 7.55 -11.49
CA ILE A 106 -3.33 6.16 -11.17
C ILE A 106 -2.89 6.06 -9.71
N PHE A 107 -2.07 6.99 -9.26
CA PHE A 107 -1.61 7.02 -7.87
C PHE A 107 -2.78 7.15 -6.89
N CYS A 108 -3.71 8.05 -7.16
CA CYS A 108 -4.94 8.21 -6.37
C CYS A 108 -5.77 6.93 -6.33
N GLU A 109 -5.99 6.31 -7.47
CA GLU A 109 -6.75 5.07 -7.57
C GLU A 109 -6.10 3.94 -6.78
N ARG A 110 -4.78 3.81 -6.85
CA ARG A 110 -4.04 2.81 -6.09
C ARG A 110 -4.10 3.08 -4.58
N THR A 111 -3.94 4.33 -4.19
CA THR A 111 -4.08 4.74 -2.78
C THR A 111 -5.45 4.36 -2.23
N LEU A 112 -6.52 4.73 -2.94
CA LEU A 112 -7.88 4.43 -2.53
C LEU A 112 -8.14 2.92 -2.46
N SER A 113 -7.63 2.16 -3.41
CA SER A 113 -7.76 0.71 -3.43
C SER A 113 -7.09 0.06 -2.21
N VAL A 114 -5.88 0.49 -1.87
CA VAL A 114 -5.16 -0.03 -0.70
C VAL A 114 -5.89 0.33 0.59
N LEU A 115 -6.29 1.58 0.76
CA LEU A 115 -7.00 2.02 1.96
C LEU A 115 -8.34 1.33 2.12
N SER A 116 -9.09 1.16 1.04
CA SER A 116 -10.35 0.42 1.05
C SER A 116 -10.14 -1.04 1.48
N GLY A 117 -9.11 -1.69 0.98
CA GLY A 117 -8.73 -3.05 1.38
C GLY A 117 -8.36 -3.14 2.85
N TRP A 118 -7.64 -2.15 3.37
CA TRP A 118 -7.27 -2.09 4.79
C TRP A 118 -8.48 -1.89 5.71
N VAL A 119 -9.41 -1.04 5.31
CA VAL A 119 -10.67 -0.86 6.06
C VAL A 119 -11.46 -2.17 6.10
N SER A 120 -11.58 -2.85 4.97
CA SER A 120 -12.26 -4.14 4.88
C SER A 120 -11.59 -5.21 5.74
N LEU A 121 -10.26 -5.29 5.71
CA LEU A 121 -9.49 -6.22 6.52
C LEU A 121 -9.67 -5.95 8.01
N THR A 122 -9.64 -4.69 8.42
CA THR A 122 -9.87 -4.28 9.80
C THR A 122 -11.25 -4.71 10.27
N SER A 123 -12.26 -4.42 9.48
CA SER A 123 -13.64 -4.79 9.76
C SER A 123 -13.81 -6.30 9.93
N GLU A 124 -13.19 -7.08 9.05
CA GLU A 124 -13.22 -8.54 9.08
C GLU A 124 -12.51 -9.10 10.30
N ARG A 125 -11.30 -8.61 10.58
CA ARG A 125 -10.45 -9.14 11.67
C ARG A 125 -10.95 -8.79 13.05
N LEU A 126 -11.58 -7.62 13.22
CA LEU A 126 -12.08 -7.17 14.51
C LEU A 126 -13.57 -7.48 14.73
N ARG A 127 -14.22 -8.11 13.76
CA ARG A 127 -15.62 -8.51 13.89
C ARG A 127 -15.81 -9.47 15.07
N GLY A 128 -16.81 -9.18 15.90
CA GLY A 128 -17.12 -9.97 17.08
C GLY A 128 -16.17 -9.73 18.25
N THR A 129 -15.24 -8.81 18.15
CA THR A 129 -14.37 -8.41 19.24
C THR A 129 -14.82 -7.05 19.81
N GLU A 130 -14.38 -6.73 21.03
CA GLU A 130 -14.60 -5.42 21.65
C GLU A 130 -13.46 -4.43 21.32
N VAL A 131 -12.52 -4.80 20.49
CA VAL A 131 -11.39 -3.96 20.12
C VAL A 131 -11.85 -2.79 19.24
N LYS A 132 -11.48 -1.59 19.65
CA LYS A 132 -11.74 -0.36 18.88
C LYS A 132 -10.53 -0.03 18.04
N CYS A 133 -10.75 0.39 16.79
CA CYS A 133 -9.69 0.78 15.90
C CYS A 133 -9.97 2.16 15.33
N TYR A 134 -9.02 3.07 15.49
CA TYR A 134 -9.08 4.42 14.97
C TYR A 134 -7.95 4.61 13.96
N ILE A 135 -8.32 5.02 12.76
CA ILE A 135 -7.36 5.32 11.70
C ILE A 135 -7.47 6.81 11.40
N SER A 136 -6.40 7.54 11.69
CA SER A 136 -6.34 8.96 11.38
C SER A 136 -6.08 9.12 9.88
N PRO A 137 -6.85 9.96 9.20
CA PRO A 137 -6.54 10.27 7.82
C PRO A 137 -5.15 10.89 7.73
N ALA A 138 -4.44 10.56 6.65
CA ALA A 138 -3.15 11.17 6.40
C ALA A 138 -3.34 12.69 6.38
N THR A 139 -2.62 13.40 7.22
CA THR A 139 -2.46 14.82 7.03
C THR A 139 -1.58 14.98 5.80
N THR A 140 -2.19 15.07 4.65
CA THR A 140 -1.52 15.66 3.52
C THR A 140 -1.27 17.10 3.90
N THR A 141 -0.11 17.39 4.44
CA THR A 141 0.40 18.72 4.33
C THR A 141 0.54 18.95 2.83
N GLY A 142 -0.49 19.52 2.26
CA GLY A 142 -0.44 19.90 0.87
C GLY A 142 0.85 20.67 0.68
N SER A 143 1.70 20.15 -0.18
CA SER A 143 2.83 20.91 -0.65
C SER A 143 2.26 22.20 -1.21
N ARG A 144 2.47 23.24 -0.52
CA ARG A 144 2.21 24.59 -1.03
C ARG A 144 3.24 24.92 -2.07
#